data_96de7c7413a808429b6cbeffa8c39f2d
#
_entry.id   96de7c7413a808429b6cbeffa8c39f2d
#
_cell.length_a   1.000
_cell.length_b   1.000
_cell.length_c   1.000
_cell.angle_alpha   90.00
_cell.angle_beta   90.00
_cell.angle_gamma   90.00
#
_symmetry.space_group_name_H-M   'P 1'
#
loop_
_entity.id
_entity.type
_entity.pdbx_description
1 polymer ?
#
loop_
_entity_poly.entity_id
_entity_poly.type
_entity_poly.pdbx_seq_one_letter_code
_entity_poly.pdbx_strand_id
1 'polypeptide(L)'
;TALNKKKPSSRIMENIAILIYPIPYMIVAILLQMLFSYKLKWFSLTAKFNTIGTFWDYISSVISCGILPAASLLLINLGWWIISMKSIATGVAEEPFVEYAQYRAIPQNKIASRYVFRNAIIPQVNGLAISLGNVFGGSIVTEIVFGYPGVGSLCYSAILASDYNMILGIVSMSIVAVSVCTFVADLIYPLIDPRIRYQ
;
A
#
# COMPACT_ATOMS: atom_id res chain seq x y z
N THR A 1 14.38 -10.34 8.37
CA THR A 1 13.36 -11.20 9.01
C THR A 1 13.48 -12.64 8.57
N ALA A 2 13.48 -12.98 7.27
CA ALA A 2 13.60 -14.36 6.78
C ALA A 2 14.91 -15.05 7.20
N LEU A 3 16.04 -14.35 7.12
CA LEU A 3 17.38 -14.87 7.49
C LEU A 3 17.71 -14.74 8.98
N ASN A 4 16.96 -13.93 9.74
CA ASN A 4 17.23 -13.67 11.15
C ASN A 4 16.07 -14.17 12.03
N LYS A 5 15.66 -15.43 11.86
CA LYS A 5 14.57 -16.10 12.60
C LYS A 5 14.71 -16.03 14.13
N LYS A 6 15.89 -15.64 14.66
CA LYS A 6 16.21 -15.63 16.10
C LYS A 6 15.95 -14.29 16.81
N LYS A 7 15.72 -13.18 16.08
CA LYS A 7 15.49 -11.88 16.76
C LYS A 7 14.03 -11.77 17.25
N PRO A 8 13.79 -11.50 18.53
CA PRO A 8 12.45 -11.41 19.10
C PRO A 8 11.59 -10.32 18.42
N SER A 9 12.19 -9.19 18.04
CA SER A 9 11.53 -8.10 17.33
C SER A 9 10.93 -8.54 15.99
N SER A 10 11.61 -9.43 15.25
CA SER A 10 11.13 -9.96 13.98
C SER A 10 9.87 -10.83 14.15
N ARG A 11 9.82 -11.65 15.22
CA ARG A 11 8.64 -12.45 15.55
C ARG A 11 7.45 -11.60 15.98
N ILE A 12 7.70 -10.55 16.76
CA ILE A 12 6.65 -9.63 17.21
C ILE A 12 6.02 -8.93 15.99
N MET A 13 6.83 -8.38 15.07
CA MET A 13 6.32 -7.74 13.84
C MET A 13 5.52 -8.71 12.98
N GLU A 14 5.98 -9.94 12.84
CA GLU A 14 5.28 -10.97 12.10
C GLU A 14 3.94 -11.34 12.74
N ASN A 15 3.92 -11.57 14.05
CA ASN A 15 2.69 -11.89 14.76
C ASN A 15 1.67 -10.75 14.68
N ILE A 16 2.11 -9.49 14.79
CA ILE A 16 1.26 -8.32 14.61
C ILE A 16 0.70 -8.28 13.19
N ALA A 17 1.54 -8.50 12.17
CA ALA A 17 1.10 -8.51 10.77
C ALA A 17 0.06 -9.62 10.51
N ILE A 18 0.28 -10.83 11.05
CA ILE A 18 -0.65 -11.96 10.92
C ILE A 18 -1.98 -11.67 11.65
N LEU A 19 -1.95 -10.97 12.78
CA LEU A 19 -3.16 -10.60 13.52
C LEU A 19 -3.97 -9.51 12.83
N ILE A 20 -3.30 -8.53 12.21
CA ILE A 20 -3.97 -7.38 11.57
C ILE A 20 -4.49 -7.75 10.18
N TYR A 21 -3.76 -8.56 9.43
CA TYR A 21 -4.08 -8.87 8.04
C TYR A 21 -5.49 -9.43 7.79
N PRO A 22 -6.03 -10.39 8.59
CA PRO A 22 -7.37 -10.93 8.37
C PRO A 22 -8.50 -10.01 8.82
N ILE A 23 -8.22 -8.88 9.49
CA ILE A 23 -9.27 -7.96 9.95
C ILE A 23 -9.84 -7.22 8.74
N PRO A 24 -11.17 -7.27 8.51
CA PRO A 24 -11.80 -6.50 7.44
C PRO A 24 -11.45 -5.01 7.56
N TYR A 25 -11.01 -4.40 6.45
CA TYR A 25 -10.59 -3.00 6.41
C TYR A 25 -11.61 -2.06 7.04
N MET A 26 -12.90 -2.25 6.74
CA MET A 26 -13.99 -1.44 7.25
C MET A 26 -14.02 -1.37 8.79
N ILE A 27 -13.73 -2.48 9.46
CA ILE A 27 -13.72 -2.54 10.93
C ILE A 27 -12.59 -1.66 11.48
N VAL A 28 -11.40 -1.74 10.91
CA VAL A 28 -10.25 -0.92 11.35
C VAL A 28 -10.52 0.57 11.08
N ALA A 29 -11.08 0.92 9.93
CA ALA A 29 -11.44 2.28 9.60
C ALA A 29 -12.44 2.87 10.62
N ILE A 30 -13.52 2.14 10.94
CA ILE A 30 -14.53 2.57 11.91
C ILE A 30 -13.91 2.68 13.32
N LEU A 31 -13.11 1.70 13.76
CA LEU A 31 -12.46 1.74 15.07
C LEU A 31 -11.52 2.94 15.21
N LEU A 32 -10.75 3.26 14.18
CA LEU A 32 -9.90 4.45 14.18
C LEU A 32 -10.73 5.73 14.22
N GLN A 33 -11.81 5.81 13.44
CA GLN A 33 -12.70 6.95 13.46
C GLN A 33 -13.37 7.13 14.84
N MET A 34 -13.86 6.04 15.45
CA MET A 34 -14.43 6.08 16.79
C MET A 34 -13.43 6.54 17.84
N LEU A 35 -12.18 6.05 17.77
CA LEU A 35 -11.15 6.39 18.73
C LEU A 35 -10.67 7.84 18.53
N PHE A 36 -10.23 8.20 17.35
CA PHE A 36 -9.53 9.47 17.09
C PHE A 36 -10.47 10.63 16.79
N SER A 37 -11.60 10.39 16.11
CA SER A 37 -12.54 11.47 15.78
C SER A 37 -13.62 11.62 16.83
N TYR A 38 -14.20 10.52 17.33
CA TYR A 38 -15.30 10.61 18.28
C TYR A 38 -14.82 10.76 19.73
N LYS A 39 -13.94 9.86 20.21
CA LYS A 39 -13.50 9.85 21.62
C LYS A 39 -12.43 10.88 21.92
N LEU A 40 -11.36 10.92 21.14
CA LEU A 40 -10.23 11.84 21.33
C LEU A 40 -10.47 13.23 20.72
N LYS A 41 -11.37 13.33 19.75
CA LYS A 41 -11.69 14.58 19.02
C LYS A 41 -10.48 15.25 18.38
N TRP A 42 -9.48 14.44 17.98
CA TRP A 42 -8.28 14.94 17.31
C TRP A 42 -8.52 15.24 15.84
N PHE A 43 -9.45 14.51 15.21
CA PHE A 43 -9.84 14.68 13.82
C PHE A 43 -11.33 14.90 13.68
N SER A 44 -11.75 15.50 12.56
CA SER A 44 -13.17 15.65 12.23
C SER A 44 -13.81 14.28 11.92
N LEU A 45 -15.08 14.10 12.25
CA LEU A 45 -15.84 12.89 11.90
C LEU A 45 -16.05 12.73 10.39
N THR A 46 -16.19 13.86 9.68
CA THR A 46 -16.34 13.92 8.23
C THR A 46 -15.34 14.90 7.67
N ALA A 47 -14.85 14.64 6.47
CA ALA A 47 -13.93 15.57 5.81
C ALA A 47 -14.65 16.91 5.55
N LYS A 48 -14.08 17.99 6.07
CA LYS A 48 -14.54 19.37 5.85
C LYS A 48 -13.38 20.14 5.26
N PHE A 49 -13.50 20.52 4.00
CA PHE A 49 -12.48 21.32 3.34
C PHE A 49 -12.77 22.80 3.53
N ASN A 50 -11.75 23.55 3.89
CA ASN A 50 -11.87 25.01 4.02
C ASN A 50 -11.82 25.62 2.61
N THR A 51 -13.02 25.94 2.09
CA THR A 51 -13.15 26.57 0.77
C THR A 51 -13.14 28.11 0.86
N ILE A 52 -13.18 28.66 2.10
CA ILE A 52 -13.18 30.10 2.37
C ILE A 52 -11.81 30.43 3.00
N GLY A 53 -10.88 30.90 2.21
CA GLY A 53 -9.53 31.22 2.70
C GLY A 53 -8.48 31.21 1.60
N THR A 54 -7.21 31.16 2.00
CA THR A 54 -6.09 31.10 1.10
C THR A 54 -5.94 29.68 0.52
N PHE A 55 -5.28 29.54 -0.63
CA PHE A 55 -4.93 28.24 -1.21
C PHE A 55 -4.24 27.30 -0.20
N TRP A 56 -3.42 27.83 0.67
CA TRP A 56 -2.75 27.08 1.72
C TRP A 56 -3.69 26.56 2.81
N ASP A 57 -4.76 27.31 3.12
CA ASP A 57 -5.78 26.89 4.08
C ASP A 57 -6.58 25.70 3.52
N TYR A 58 -6.88 25.73 2.23
CA TYR A 58 -7.49 24.61 1.54
C TYR A 58 -6.60 23.36 1.57
N ILE A 59 -5.33 23.47 1.17
CA ILE A 59 -4.39 22.34 1.17
C ILE A 59 -4.21 21.76 2.59
N SER A 60 -4.04 22.61 3.58
CA SER A 60 -3.89 22.15 4.97
C SER A 60 -5.12 21.38 5.46
N SER A 61 -6.34 21.82 5.08
CA SER A 61 -7.57 21.11 5.40
C SER A 61 -7.69 19.76 4.68
N VAL A 62 -7.30 19.69 3.42
CA VAL A 62 -7.26 18.42 2.66
C VAL A 62 -6.31 17.42 3.29
N ILE A 63 -5.10 17.87 3.65
CA ILE A 63 -4.10 17.02 4.30
C ILE A 63 -4.60 16.56 5.67
N SER A 64 -5.06 17.45 6.52
CA SER A 64 -5.52 17.12 7.87
C SER A 64 -6.70 16.15 7.87
N CYS A 65 -7.66 16.32 6.96
CA CYS A 65 -8.76 15.38 6.78
C CYS A 65 -8.31 14.04 6.18
N GLY A 66 -7.23 14.02 5.40
CA GLY A 66 -6.68 12.83 4.76
C GLY A 66 -5.82 11.96 5.67
N ILE A 67 -5.30 12.47 6.80
CA ILE A 67 -4.40 11.74 7.69
C ILE A 67 -5.03 10.45 8.21
N LEU A 68 -6.25 10.51 8.73
CA LEU A 68 -6.90 9.36 9.35
C LEU A 68 -7.31 8.28 8.31
N PRO A 69 -7.91 8.64 7.16
CA PRO A 69 -8.10 7.73 6.03
C PRO A 69 -6.80 7.06 5.57
N ALA A 70 -5.73 7.85 5.36
CA ALA A 70 -4.44 7.34 4.95
C ALA A 70 -3.83 6.39 6.00
N ALA A 71 -3.90 6.74 7.28
CA ALA A 71 -3.42 5.90 8.37
C ALA A 71 -4.15 4.55 8.42
N SER A 72 -5.48 4.54 8.20
CA SER A 72 -6.27 3.31 8.17
C SER A 72 -5.88 2.39 7.02
N LEU A 73 -5.65 2.94 5.82
CA LEU A 73 -5.16 2.21 4.66
C LEU A 73 -3.74 1.66 4.88
N LEU A 74 -2.85 2.48 5.43
CA LEU A 74 -1.47 2.08 5.70
C LEU A 74 -1.40 0.94 6.70
N LEU A 75 -2.16 0.98 7.80
CA LEU A 75 -2.13 -0.04 8.84
C LEU A 75 -2.45 -1.44 8.30
N ILE A 76 -3.45 -1.56 7.47
CA ILE A 76 -3.84 -2.86 6.90
C ILE A 76 -2.86 -3.30 5.83
N ASN A 77 -2.49 -2.39 4.93
CA ASN A 77 -1.55 -2.72 3.87
C ASN A 77 -0.17 -3.10 4.40
N LEU A 78 0.29 -2.52 5.52
CA LEU A 78 1.54 -2.93 6.17
C LEU A 78 1.55 -4.41 6.53
N GLY A 79 0.44 -4.97 7.02
CA GLY A 79 0.32 -6.41 7.31
C GLY A 79 0.59 -7.25 6.06
N TRP A 80 -0.09 -6.93 4.97
CA TRP A 80 0.11 -7.59 3.66
C TRP A 80 1.55 -7.47 3.17
N TRP A 81 2.12 -6.26 3.16
CA TRP A 81 3.48 -6.01 2.68
C TRP A 81 4.55 -6.76 3.47
N ILE A 82 4.39 -6.87 4.80
CA ILE A 82 5.32 -7.62 5.67
C ILE A 82 5.25 -9.11 5.36
N ILE A 83 4.05 -9.67 5.24
CA ILE A 83 3.83 -11.10 4.98
C ILE A 83 4.33 -11.46 3.57
N SER A 84 3.95 -10.67 2.57
CA SER A 84 4.35 -10.85 1.17
C SER A 84 5.88 -10.79 1.01
N MET A 85 6.51 -9.75 1.55
CA MET A 85 7.97 -9.61 1.50
C MET A 85 8.69 -10.77 2.19
N LYS A 86 8.17 -11.25 3.32
CA LYS A 86 8.72 -12.41 4.00
C LYS A 86 8.60 -13.67 3.15
N SER A 87 7.45 -13.93 2.55
CA SER A 87 7.20 -15.08 1.69
C SER A 87 8.16 -15.11 0.51
N ILE A 88 8.26 -14.00 -0.23
CA ILE A 88 9.17 -13.86 -1.38
C ILE A 88 10.62 -14.03 -0.93
N ALA A 89 11.03 -13.37 0.15
CA ALA A 89 12.41 -13.46 0.65
C ALA A 89 12.76 -14.88 1.12
N THR A 90 11.78 -15.65 1.65
CA THR A 90 12.00 -17.05 2.02
C THR A 90 12.20 -17.90 0.78
N GLY A 91 11.38 -17.77 -0.26
CA GLY A 91 11.55 -18.49 -1.52
C GLY A 91 12.90 -18.19 -2.17
N VAL A 92 13.29 -16.91 -2.26
CA VAL A 92 14.62 -16.54 -2.78
C VAL A 92 15.76 -17.10 -1.94
N ALA A 93 15.59 -17.23 -0.62
CA ALA A 93 16.64 -17.78 0.26
C ALA A 93 16.89 -19.28 0.05
N GLU A 94 15.95 -19.99 -0.57
CA GLU A 94 16.05 -21.43 -0.90
C GLU A 94 16.62 -21.66 -2.32
N GLU A 95 16.88 -20.59 -3.06
CA GLU A 95 17.43 -20.67 -4.42
C GLU A 95 18.91 -21.14 -4.42
N PRO A 96 19.32 -21.95 -5.42
CA PRO A 96 20.67 -22.54 -5.47
C PRO A 96 21.81 -21.52 -5.42
N PHE A 97 21.63 -20.31 -5.98
CA PHE A 97 22.66 -19.28 -5.94
C PHE A 97 22.91 -18.73 -4.52
N VAL A 98 21.91 -18.82 -3.63
CA VAL A 98 22.06 -18.43 -2.22
C VAL A 98 22.81 -19.52 -1.47
N GLU A 99 22.52 -20.78 -1.75
CA GLU A 99 23.22 -21.94 -1.20
C GLU A 99 24.70 -21.92 -1.60
N TYR A 100 25.00 -21.66 -2.88
CA TYR A 100 26.37 -21.44 -3.36
C TYR A 100 27.09 -20.32 -2.61
N ALA A 101 26.40 -19.21 -2.33
CA ALA A 101 26.98 -18.11 -1.57
C ALA A 101 27.32 -18.51 -0.12
N GLN A 102 26.51 -19.39 0.48
CA GLN A 102 26.78 -19.95 1.82
C GLN A 102 27.99 -20.88 1.82
N TYR A 103 28.11 -21.78 0.84
CA TYR A 103 29.30 -22.66 0.68
C TYR A 103 30.60 -21.87 0.49
N ARG A 104 30.53 -20.70 -0.13
CA ARG A 104 31.66 -19.78 -0.26
C ARG A 104 31.96 -18.98 1.01
N ALA A 105 31.34 -19.32 2.13
CA ALA A 105 31.49 -18.64 3.41
C ALA A 105 31.26 -17.11 3.36
N ILE A 106 30.38 -16.64 2.46
CA ILE A 106 30.00 -15.23 2.39
C ILE A 106 29.22 -14.87 3.67
N PRO A 107 29.55 -13.74 4.33
CA PRO A 107 28.85 -13.32 5.57
C PRO A 107 27.33 -13.22 5.36
N GLN A 108 26.55 -13.72 6.32
CA GLN A 108 25.09 -13.79 6.26
C GLN A 108 24.44 -12.42 5.97
N ASN A 109 25.00 -11.33 6.49
CA ASN A 109 24.49 -9.98 6.21
C ASN A 109 24.64 -9.59 4.74
N LYS A 110 25.71 -10.03 4.06
CA LYS A 110 25.90 -9.82 2.62
C LYS A 110 24.95 -10.69 1.81
N ILE A 111 24.75 -11.95 2.22
CA ILE A 111 23.75 -12.83 1.60
C ILE A 111 22.37 -12.22 1.70
N ALA A 112 21.97 -11.79 2.91
CA ALA A 112 20.68 -11.16 3.15
C ALA A 112 20.42 -9.94 2.27
N SER A 113 21.40 -9.01 2.20
CA SER A 113 21.21 -7.73 1.51
C SER A 113 21.41 -7.81 0.00
N ARG A 114 22.45 -8.52 -0.46
CA ARG A 114 22.81 -8.52 -1.88
C ARG A 114 22.22 -9.65 -2.70
N TYR A 115 21.94 -10.80 -2.06
CA TYR A 115 21.42 -11.98 -2.76
C TYR A 115 19.93 -12.13 -2.56
N VAL A 116 19.44 -12.05 -1.32
CA VAL A 116 18.03 -12.27 -1.03
C VAL A 116 17.20 -11.01 -1.23
N PHE A 117 17.53 -9.91 -0.52
CA PHE A 117 16.73 -8.68 -0.56
C PHE A 117 16.65 -8.08 -1.95
N ARG A 118 17.76 -8.01 -2.67
CA ARG A 118 17.81 -7.43 -4.01
C ARG A 118 16.91 -8.17 -5.01
N ASN A 119 16.83 -9.50 -4.92
CA ASN A 119 15.96 -10.27 -5.79
C ASN A 119 14.51 -10.27 -5.32
N ALA A 120 14.28 -10.21 -4.01
CA ALA A 120 12.94 -10.16 -3.43
C ALA A 120 12.23 -8.81 -3.62
N ILE A 121 12.97 -7.72 -3.84
CA ILE A 121 12.37 -6.39 -3.99
C ILE A 121 11.65 -6.20 -5.32
N ILE A 122 12.08 -6.89 -6.39
CA ILE A 122 11.53 -6.71 -7.73
C ILE A 122 10.01 -6.98 -7.78
N PRO A 123 9.50 -8.16 -7.35
CA PRO A 123 8.06 -8.39 -7.32
C PRO A 123 7.31 -7.48 -6.34
N GLN A 124 7.99 -6.96 -5.30
CA GLN A 124 7.40 -5.97 -4.40
C GLN A 124 7.20 -4.61 -5.08
N VAL A 125 8.16 -4.15 -5.89
CA VAL A 125 8.04 -2.90 -6.65
C VAL A 125 6.89 -2.99 -7.65
N ASN A 126 6.71 -4.15 -8.31
CA ASN A 126 5.55 -4.37 -9.19
C ASN A 126 4.23 -4.27 -8.41
N GLY A 127 4.12 -4.97 -7.28
CA GLY A 127 2.96 -4.88 -6.41
C GLY A 127 2.68 -3.43 -5.95
N LEU A 128 3.74 -2.65 -5.66
CA LEU A 128 3.61 -1.24 -5.31
C LEU A 128 3.04 -0.42 -6.48
N ALA A 129 3.55 -0.61 -7.69
CA ALA A 129 3.07 0.11 -8.88
C ALA A 129 1.59 -0.14 -9.14
N ILE A 130 1.15 -1.40 -9.06
CA ILE A 130 -0.26 -1.77 -9.18
C ILE A 130 -1.08 -1.12 -8.06
N SER A 131 -0.59 -1.14 -6.82
CA SER A 131 -1.27 -0.53 -5.68
C SER A 131 -1.42 0.99 -5.84
N LEU A 132 -0.39 1.68 -6.35
CA LEU A 132 -0.45 3.10 -6.66
C LEU A 132 -1.47 3.40 -7.77
N GLY A 133 -1.50 2.56 -8.81
CA GLY A 133 -2.50 2.67 -9.87
C GLY A 133 -3.93 2.55 -9.32
N ASN A 134 -4.16 1.60 -8.42
CA ASN A 134 -5.46 1.37 -7.81
C ASN A 134 -5.95 2.55 -6.92
N VAL A 135 -5.05 3.39 -6.42
CA VAL A 135 -5.44 4.62 -5.69
C VAL A 135 -6.29 5.53 -6.56
N PHE A 136 -6.03 5.59 -7.88
CA PHE A 136 -6.83 6.40 -8.81
C PHE A 136 -8.24 5.85 -9.02
N GLY A 137 -8.46 4.56 -8.78
CA GLY A 137 -9.80 3.96 -8.75
C GLY A 137 -10.63 4.32 -7.52
N GLY A 138 -9.98 4.93 -6.52
CA GLY A 138 -10.58 5.31 -5.26
C GLY A 138 -10.76 4.14 -4.29
N SER A 139 -10.85 4.46 -3.01
CA SER A 139 -11.22 3.51 -1.97
C SER A 139 -12.62 3.81 -1.47
N ILE A 140 -13.62 3.21 -2.11
CA ILE A 140 -15.04 3.47 -1.82
C ILE A 140 -15.34 3.38 -0.31
N VAL A 141 -14.86 2.31 0.33
CA VAL A 141 -15.12 2.08 1.77
C VAL A 141 -14.48 3.17 2.64
N THR A 142 -13.22 3.54 2.34
CA THR A 142 -12.52 4.61 3.07
C THR A 142 -13.25 5.94 2.93
N GLU A 143 -13.58 6.30 1.70
CA GLU A 143 -14.21 7.56 1.38
C GLU A 143 -15.59 7.69 2.03
N ILE A 144 -16.37 6.60 2.04
CA ILE A 144 -17.69 6.58 2.70
C ILE A 144 -17.53 6.66 4.22
N VAL A 145 -16.67 5.85 4.84
CA VAL A 145 -16.49 5.81 6.29
C VAL A 145 -16.05 7.17 6.82
N PHE A 146 -15.07 7.81 6.19
CA PHE A 146 -14.54 9.10 6.64
C PHE A 146 -15.27 10.31 6.05
N GLY A 147 -16.29 10.10 5.20
CA GLY A 147 -16.96 11.17 4.48
C GLY A 147 -16.00 11.99 3.62
N TYR A 148 -14.97 11.35 3.08
CA TYR A 148 -13.94 12.00 2.25
C TYR A 148 -14.42 12.03 0.80
N PRO A 149 -14.58 13.21 0.16
CA PRO A 149 -14.98 13.28 -1.23
C PRO A 149 -13.84 12.81 -2.13
N GLY A 150 -14.06 11.73 -2.84
CA GLY A 150 -13.09 11.13 -3.74
C GLY A 150 -13.75 10.41 -4.90
N VAL A 151 -12.91 9.79 -5.74
CA VAL A 151 -13.34 9.06 -6.94
C VAL A 151 -14.21 7.85 -6.60
N GLY A 152 -13.92 7.18 -5.49
CA GLY A 152 -14.70 6.02 -5.03
C GLY A 152 -16.11 6.39 -4.57
N SER A 153 -16.25 7.48 -3.81
CA SER A 153 -17.55 7.99 -3.37
C SER A 153 -18.40 8.51 -4.55
N LEU A 154 -17.72 9.11 -5.54
CA LEU A 154 -18.35 9.52 -6.79
C LEU A 154 -18.83 8.31 -7.59
N CYS A 155 -18.01 7.27 -7.70
CA CYS A 155 -18.39 6.01 -8.35
C CYS A 155 -19.59 5.36 -7.65
N TYR A 156 -19.58 5.31 -6.32
CA TYR A 156 -20.70 4.78 -5.54
C TYR A 156 -22.00 5.55 -5.80
N SER A 157 -21.93 6.88 -5.82
CA SER A 157 -23.09 7.74 -6.12
C SER A 157 -23.61 7.51 -7.54
N ALA A 158 -22.71 7.33 -8.53
CA ALA A 158 -23.06 7.02 -9.90
C ALA A 158 -23.75 5.65 -10.02
N ILE A 159 -23.28 4.65 -9.27
CA ILE A 159 -23.92 3.32 -9.22
C ILE A 159 -25.34 3.43 -8.69
N LEU A 160 -25.54 4.15 -7.58
CA LEU A 160 -26.89 4.34 -7.00
C LEU A 160 -27.83 5.12 -7.93
N ALA A 161 -27.30 6.05 -8.71
CA ALA A 161 -28.05 6.82 -9.69
C ALA A 161 -28.23 6.07 -11.04
N SER A 162 -27.63 4.89 -11.20
CA SER A 162 -27.60 4.14 -12.49
C SER A 162 -27.00 4.96 -13.65
N ASP A 163 -26.04 5.86 -13.32
CA ASP A 163 -25.34 6.68 -14.32
C ASP A 163 -24.17 5.89 -14.94
N TYR A 164 -24.48 5.12 -15.97
CA TYR A 164 -23.49 4.29 -16.66
C TYR A 164 -22.38 5.10 -17.34
N ASN A 165 -22.68 6.32 -17.80
CA ASN A 165 -21.67 7.16 -18.45
C ASN A 165 -20.59 7.60 -17.45
N MET A 166 -21.01 8.02 -16.26
CA MET A 166 -20.08 8.37 -15.17
C MET A 166 -19.27 7.16 -14.72
N ILE A 167 -19.91 6.00 -14.55
CA ILE A 167 -19.24 4.75 -14.15
C ILE A 167 -18.17 4.39 -15.20
N LEU A 168 -18.52 4.39 -16.48
CA LEU A 168 -17.58 4.10 -17.58
C LEU A 168 -16.40 5.09 -17.60
N GLY A 169 -16.66 6.37 -17.38
CA GLY A 169 -15.63 7.40 -17.30
C GLY A 169 -14.63 7.13 -16.17
N ILE A 170 -15.12 6.84 -14.97
CA ILE A 170 -14.29 6.55 -13.79
C ILE A 170 -13.46 5.27 -14.00
N VAL A 171 -14.10 4.20 -14.50
CA VAL A 171 -13.41 2.92 -14.77
C VAL A 171 -12.34 3.10 -15.85
N SER A 172 -12.64 3.81 -16.93
CA SER A 172 -11.65 4.08 -17.98
C SER A 172 -10.46 4.87 -17.48
N MET A 173 -10.70 5.90 -16.66
CA MET A 173 -9.64 6.69 -16.03
C MET A 173 -8.77 5.83 -15.11
N SER A 174 -9.38 4.94 -14.33
CA SER A 174 -8.67 4.03 -13.43
C SER A 174 -7.78 3.06 -14.22
N ILE A 175 -8.28 2.49 -15.32
CA ILE A 175 -7.50 1.59 -16.18
C ILE A 175 -6.27 2.33 -16.75
N VAL A 176 -6.46 3.53 -17.28
CA VAL A 176 -5.36 4.34 -17.81
C VAL A 176 -4.33 4.63 -16.70
N ALA A 177 -4.78 5.02 -15.51
CA ALA A 177 -3.89 5.31 -14.38
C ALA A 177 -3.08 4.08 -13.95
N VAL A 178 -3.71 2.91 -13.82
CA VAL A 178 -3.00 1.65 -13.51
C VAL A 178 -1.99 1.32 -14.61
N SER A 179 -2.38 1.43 -15.88
CA SER A 179 -1.48 1.15 -17.01
C SER A 179 -0.26 2.07 -17.02
N VAL A 180 -0.45 3.35 -16.75
CA VAL A 180 0.66 4.32 -16.66
C VAL A 180 1.57 3.99 -15.46
N CYS A 181 1.03 3.69 -14.29
CA CYS A 181 1.82 3.31 -13.13
C CYS A 181 2.64 2.03 -13.39
N THR A 182 2.04 1.04 -14.01
CA THR A 182 2.72 -0.21 -14.38
C THR A 182 3.82 0.05 -15.41
N PHE A 183 3.54 0.83 -16.44
CA PHE A 183 4.53 1.21 -17.45
C PHE A 183 5.72 1.96 -16.83
N VAL A 184 5.47 2.90 -15.94
CA VAL A 184 6.55 3.61 -15.22
C VAL A 184 7.36 2.64 -14.36
N ALA A 185 6.73 1.67 -13.68
CA ALA A 185 7.43 0.64 -12.93
C ALA A 185 8.33 -0.20 -13.84
N ASP A 186 7.84 -0.61 -15.01
CA ASP A 186 8.60 -1.38 -15.98
C ASP A 186 9.84 -0.62 -16.49
N LEU A 187 9.72 0.70 -16.65
CA LEU A 187 10.88 1.55 -16.99
C LEU A 187 11.90 1.66 -15.85
N ILE A 188 11.46 1.55 -14.61
CA ILE A 188 12.32 1.63 -13.43
C ILE A 188 13.03 0.28 -13.17
N TYR A 189 12.46 -0.85 -13.58
CA TYR A 189 13.05 -2.17 -13.34
C TYR A 189 14.51 -2.33 -13.80
N PRO A 190 14.90 -1.93 -15.01
CA PRO A 190 16.30 -2.03 -15.44
C PRO A 190 17.27 -1.20 -14.61
N LEU A 191 16.77 -0.13 -13.93
CA LEU A 191 17.57 0.69 -13.02
C LEU A 191 17.80 -0.01 -11.67
N ILE A 192 16.82 -0.82 -11.23
CA ILE A 192 16.91 -1.58 -9.97
C ILE A 192 17.72 -2.86 -10.19
N ASP A 193 17.49 -3.56 -11.29
CA ASP A 193 18.25 -4.75 -11.69
C ASP A 193 18.72 -4.68 -13.16
N PRO A 194 20.01 -4.31 -13.40
CA PRO A 194 20.58 -4.22 -14.74
C PRO A 194 20.62 -5.54 -15.51
N ARG A 195 20.29 -6.67 -14.88
CA ARG A 195 20.23 -8.00 -15.51
C ARG A 195 18.96 -8.21 -16.32
N ILE A 196 17.92 -7.43 -16.04
CA ILE A 196 16.68 -7.43 -16.82
C ILE A 196 16.95 -6.58 -18.06
N ARG A 197 17.44 -7.20 -19.13
CA ARG A 197 17.50 -6.58 -20.46
C ARG A 197 16.29 -7.08 -21.24
N TYR A 198 15.48 -6.16 -21.73
CA TYR A 198 14.46 -6.48 -22.72
C TYR A 198 15.18 -7.05 -23.96
N GLN A 199 14.88 -8.30 -24.30
CA GLN A 199 15.21 -8.89 -25.60
C GLN A 199 14.11 -8.51 -26.60
#